data_0ba975817a60524bf93a05ce13748da1
#
_entry.id   0ba975817a60524bf93a05ce13748da1
#
_cell.length_a   1.000
_cell.length_b   1.000
_cell.length_c   1.000
_cell.angle_alpha   90.00
_cell.angle_beta   90.00
_cell.angle_gamma   90.00
#
_symmetry.space_group_name_H-M   'P 1'
#
loop_
_entity.id
_entity.type
_entity.pdbx_description
1 polymer ?
#
loop_
_entity_poly.entity_id
_entity_poly.type
_entity_poly.pdbx_seq_one_letter_code
_entity_poly.pdbx_strand_id
1 'polypeptide(L)'
;MYLNNINEGVMIVDLGIRGRRAIVNGGSAGMGKGSAFALAREGVDLVISARGEDRLLKTCDEIQKETNVNVTPIKADHSTDEGRNKILSACPEPDILVGTCTPPPFTYSYEKVSAEEWRETLDVSLLSPVEFMRATIPGMVERKWGRIVNIGTGAAKTPTEVRILSGPPRAALVNYSVAVSKKVAKHNVVINNILPGMHHTASIKDRYNKLAEENGTSYEEEIQKFVENWRIPAKKFGSSDDLGAFVAMFCSEQASYVIGQSLVIDGGIGNTTF
;
A
#
# COMPACT_ATOMS: atom_id res chain seq x y z
N MET A 1 -17.55 3.07 22.78
CA MET A 1 -18.41 4.23 22.50
C MET A 1 -17.99 4.74 21.14
N TYR A 2 -18.58 4.17 20.05
CA TYR A 2 -18.05 4.30 18.67
C TYR A 2 -18.95 5.15 17.76
N LEU A 3 -19.85 5.93 18.33
CA LEU A 3 -20.80 6.76 17.60
C LEU A 3 -20.68 8.20 18.09
N ASN A 4 -19.82 8.99 17.47
CA ASN A 4 -19.79 10.43 17.68
C ASN A 4 -20.09 11.14 16.36
N ASN A 5 -21.10 11.97 16.42
CA ASN A 5 -21.67 12.90 15.45
C ASN A 5 -22.79 12.37 14.56
N ILE A 6 -23.98 12.48 15.11
CA ILE A 6 -25.22 12.52 14.31
C ILE A 6 -25.35 13.95 13.83
N ASN A 7 -24.89 14.22 12.60
CA ASN A 7 -25.34 15.38 11.85
C ASN A 7 -26.24 14.85 10.72
N GLU A 8 -27.52 15.19 10.80
CA GLU A 8 -28.54 14.89 9.77
C GLU A 8 -28.83 13.40 9.49
N GLY A 9 -28.82 12.52 10.51
CA GLY A 9 -29.29 11.14 10.37
C GLY A 9 -28.32 10.16 9.67
N VAL A 10 -27.11 10.60 9.37
CA VAL A 10 -26.05 9.73 8.82
C VAL A 10 -25.19 9.18 9.97
N MET A 11 -25.18 7.87 10.15
CA MET A 11 -24.24 7.21 11.06
C MET A 11 -22.88 7.10 10.37
N ILE A 12 -21.88 7.82 10.86
CA ILE A 12 -20.49 7.74 10.38
C ILE A 12 -19.71 6.81 11.32
N VAL A 13 -19.02 5.83 10.78
CA VAL A 13 -18.09 4.98 11.53
C VAL A 13 -16.86 5.79 11.87
N ASP A 14 -16.62 6.05 13.16
CA ASP A 14 -15.37 6.66 13.62
C ASP A 14 -14.28 5.57 13.71
N LEU A 15 -13.21 5.72 12.92
CA LEU A 15 -12.08 4.79 12.93
C LEU A 15 -11.12 5.00 14.12
N GLY A 16 -11.31 6.06 14.91
CA GLY A 16 -10.52 6.35 16.12
C GLY A 16 -9.06 6.72 15.85
N ILE A 17 -8.73 7.20 14.64
CA ILE A 17 -7.33 7.51 14.25
C ILE A 17 -7.07 9.00 14.00
N ARG A 18 -8.04 9.86 14.24
CA ARG A 18 -7.88 11.32 14.12
C ARG A 18 -6.72 11.83 14.98
N GLY A 19 -5.89 12.71 14.40
CA GLY A 19 -4.72 13.29 15.07
C GLY A 19 -3.51 12.36 15.17
N ARG A 20 -3.57 11.14 14.61
CA ARG A 20 -2.41 10.25 14.45
C ARG A 20 -1.48 10.76 13.35
N ARG A 21 -0.25 10.26 13.34
CA ARG A 21 0.78 10.58 12.34
C ARG A 21 1.13 9.34 11.54
N ALA A 22 1.12 9.46 10.21
CA ALA A 22 1.42 8.36 9.31
C ALA A 22 2.61 8.65 8.39
N ILE A 23 3.43 7.64 8.15
CA ILE A 23 4.34 7.57 7.01
C ILE A 23 3.67 6.74 5.92
N VAL A 24 3.57 7.31 4.70
CA VAL A 24 3.06 6.61 3.52
C VAL A 24 4.16 6.58 2.45
N ASN A 25 4.86 5.45 2.33
CA ASN A 25 5.87 5.26 1.30
C ASN A 25 5.21 4.98 -0.06
N GLY A 26 5.70 5.61 -1.12
CA GLY A 26 5.11 5.50 -2.45
C GLY A 26 3.74 6.18 -2.60
N GLY A 27 3.46 7.17 -1.75
CA GLY A 27 2.14 7.81 -1.63
C GLY A 27 1.79 8.84 -2.71
N SER A 28 2.65 9.08 -3.71
CA SER A 28 2.40 10.08 -4.76
C SER A 28 1.49 9.59 -5.91
N ALA A 29 1.15 8.31 -5.97
CA ALA A 29 0.33 7.74 -7.04
C ALA A 29 -0.32 6.41 -6.64
N GLY A 30 -1.31 5.99 -7.43
CA GLY A 30 -1.92 4.67 -7.33
C GLY A 30 -2.41 4.32 -5.93
N MET A 31 -2.16 3.10 -5.49
CA MET A 31 -2.65 2.58 -4.21
C MET A 31 -2.09 3.33 -2.99
N GLY A 32 -0.84 3.81 -3.06
CA GLY A 32 -0.27 4.65 -2.01
C GLY A 32 -0.98 6.00 -1.90
N LYS A 33 -1.30 6.63 -3.04
CA LYS A 33 -2.10 7.88 -3.07
C LYS A 33 -3.50 7.66 -2.50
N GLY A 34 -4.21 6.60 -2.92
CA GLY A 34 -5.52 6.25 -2.37
C GLY A 34 -5.47 6.02 -0.85
N SER A 35 -4.41 5.34 -0.36
CA SER A 35 -4.20 5.13 1.07
C SER A 35 -3.96 6.44 1.83
N ALA A 36 -3.16 7.35 1.26
CA ALA A 36 -2.89 8.66 1.86
C ALA A 36 -4.18 9.50 1.97
N PHE A 37 -4.99 9.54 0.90
CA PHE A 37 -6.29 10.21 0.94
C PHE A 37 -7.23 9.62 1.99
N ALA A 38 -7.33 8.29 2.05
CA ALA A 38 -8.21 7.63 3.02
C ALA A 38 -7.81 7.94 4.47
N LEU A 39 -6.51 7.91 4.80
CA LEU A 39 -6.01 8.28 6.13
C LEU A 39 -6.22 9.78 6.42
N ALA A 40 -5.97 10.66 5.45
CA ALA A 40 -6.17 12.09 5.61
C ALA A 40 -7.63 12.48 5.87
N ARG A 41 -8.59 11.82 5.20
CA ARG A 41 -10.04 12.00 5.43
C ARG A 41 -10.44 11.63 6.86
N GLU A 42 -9.72 10.70 7.47
CA GLU A 42 -9.89 10.33 8.88
C GLU A 42 -9.15 11.28 9.86
N GLY A 43 -8.51 12.33 9.33
CA GLY A 43 -7.82 13.34 10.14
C GLY A 43 -6.42 12.93 10.60
N VAL A 44 -5.74 12.08 9.85
CA VAL A 44 -4.35 11.66 10.11
C VAL A 44 -3.38 12.60 9.41
N ASP A 45 -2.38 13.14 10.13
CA ASP A 45 -1.29 13.90 9.55
C ASP A 45 -0.31 12.98 8.81
N LEU A 46 0.20 13.41 7.66
CA LEU A 46 0.93 12.55 6.74
C LEU A 46 2.36 13.04 6.47
N VAL A 47 3.29 12.10 6.45
CA VAL A 47 4.56 12.20 5.73
C VAL A 47 4.47 11.27 4.52
N ILE A 48 4.49 11.84 3.32
CA ILE A 48 4.38 11.10 2.07
C ILE A 48 5.72 11.09 1.36
N SER A 49 6.23 9.91 0.99
CA SER A 49 7.48 9.79 0.27
C SER A 49 7.28 9.28 -1.17
N ALA A 50 8.08 9.82 -2.08
CA ALA A 50 8.21 9.34 -3.45
C ALA A 50 9.50 9.84 -4.11
N ARG A 51 9.93 9.19 -5.20
CA ARG A 51 11.12 9.60 -5.98
C ARG A 51 10.85 10.82 -6.88
N GLY A 52 9.65 10.89 -7.47
CA GLY A 52 9.25 11.98 -8.37
C GLY A 52 8.63 13.16 -7.60
N GLU A 53 9.25 14.33 -7.70
CA GLU A 53 8.90 15.51 -6.90
C GLU A 53 7.58 16.16 -7.33
N ASP A 54 7.42 16.46 -8.63
CA ASP A 54 6.24 17.20 -9.13
C ASP A 54 4.91 16.51 -8.76
N ARG A 55 4.85 15.19 -8.99
CA ARG A 55 3.66 14.41 -8.66
C ARG A 55 3.46 14.28 -7.14
N LEU A 56 4.55 14.23 -6.37
CA LEU A 56 4.50 14.20 -4.91
C LEU A 56 3.90 15.49 -4.37
N LEU A 57 4.44 16.64 -4.78
CA LEU A 57 3.96 17.95 -4.36
C LEU A 57 2.49 18.17 -4.74
N LYS A 58 2.13 17.82 -5.99
CA LYS A 58 0.75 17.90 -6.46
C LYS A 58 -0.19 17.04 -5.58
N THR A 59 0.18 15.81 -5.27
CA THR A 59 -0.64 14.92 -4.44
C THR A 59 -0.78 15.46 -3.01
N CYS A 60 0.28 15.99 -2.42
CA CYS A 60 0.22 16.59 -1.09
C CYS A 60 -0.69 17.81 -1.05
N ASP A 61 -0.61 18.69 -2.05
CA ASP A 61 -1.49 19.85 -2.18
C ASP A 61 -2.97 19.45 -2.35
N GLU A 62 -3.25 18.45 -3.17
CA GLU A 62 -4.61 17.92 -3.34
C GLU A 62 -5.19 17.39 -2.01
N ILE A 63 -4.40 16.60 -1.25
CA ILE A 63 -4.83 16.08 0.05
C ILE A 63 -5.06 17.21 1.06
N GLN A 64 -4.14 18.14 1.20
CA GLN A 64 -4.29 19.28 2.11
C GLN A 64 -5.52 20.11 1.84
N LYS A 65 -5.80 20.39 0.56
CA LYS A 65 -6.99 21.15 0.15
C LYS A 65 -8.30 20.46 0.47
N GLU A 66 -8.33 19.12 0.38
CA GLU A 66 -9.54 18.33 0.65
C GLU A 66 -9.79 18.12 2.15
N THR A 67 -8.74 17.95 2.96
CA THR A 67 -8.86 17.36 4.30
C THR A 67 -8.41 18.25 5.45
N ASN A 68 -7.68 19.35 5.17
CA ASN A 68 -7.08 20.26 6.15
C ASN A 68 -6.09 19.61 7.16
N VAL A 69 -5.56 18.40 6.87
CA VAL A 69 -4.49 17.79 7.69
C VAL A 69 -3.11 18.30 7.24
N ASN A 70 -2.10 18.12 8.09
CA ASN A 70 -0.74 18.42 7.72
C ASN A 70 -0.20 17.32 6.80
N VAL A 71 0.36 17.71 5.65
CA VAL A 71 0.97 16.77 4.70
C VAL A 71 2.38 17.25 4.36
N THR A 72 3.37 16.45 4.71
CA THR A 72 4.78 16.74 4.46
C THR A 72 5.30 15.89 3.32
N PRO A 73 5.65 16.47 2.16
CA PRO A 73 6.25 15.74 1.05
C PRO A 73 7.74 15.48 1.30
N ILE A 74 8.18 14.24 1.08
CA ILE A 74 9.59 13.86 1.16
C ILE A 74 10.03 13.21 -0.15
N LYS A 75 10.80 13.94 -0.96
CA LYS A 75 11.47 13.36 -2.13
C LYS A 75 12.59 12.46 -1.66
N ALA A 76 12.40 11.15 -1.79
CA ALA A 76 13.37 10.15 -1.36
C ALA A 76 13.13 8.81 -2.08
N ASP A 77 14.20 8.04 -2.25
CA ASP A 77 14.12 6.63 -2.59
C ASP A 77 14.17 5.79 -1.31
N HIS A 78 13.06 5.23 -0.92
CA HIS A 78 12.96 4.45 0.30
C HIS A 78 13.72 3.11 0.26
N SER A 79 14.22 2.67 -0.90
CA SER A 79 15.08 1.48 -1.02
C SER A 79 16.50 1.73 -0.50
N THR A 80 16.93 3.00 -0.40
CA THR A 80 18.26 3.38 0.08
C THR A 80 18.25 3.78 1.57
N ASP A 81 19.39 3.60 2.25
CA ASP A 81 19.56 4.03 3.65
C ASP A 81 19.35 5.54 3.80
N GLU A 82 19.93 6.34 2.90
CA GLU A 82 19.76 7.79 2.90
C GLU A 82 18.27 8.20 2.80
N GLY A 83 17.56 7.59 1.84
CA GLY A 83 16.13 7.87 1.64
C GLY A 83 15.30 7.46 2.84
N ARG A 84 15.57 6.30 3.45
CA ARG A 84 14.88 5.86 4.68
C ARG A 84 15.13 6.79 5.84
N ASN A 85 16.38 7.18 6.06
CA ASN A 85 16.75 8.10 7.14
C ASN A 85 16.07 9.47 6.96
N LYS A 86 16.01 10.00 5.75
CA LYS A 86 15.32 11.25 5.43
C LYS A 86 13.82 11.18 5.76
N ILE A 87 13.16 10.09 5.41
CA ILE A 87 11.72 9.88 5.67
C ILE A 87 11.47 9.73 7.18
N LEU A 88 12.26 8.92 7.88
CA LEU A 88 12.13 8.69 9.32
C LEU A 88 12.41 9.97 10.12
N SER A 89 13.38 10.80 9.70
CA SER A 89 13.66 12.08 10.34
C SER A 89 12.51 13.07 10.22
N ALA A 90 11.70 13.00 9.15
CA ALA A 90 10.52 13.84 8.97
C ALA A 90 9.32 13.40 9.86
N CYS A 91 9.30 12.14 10.29
CA CYS A 91 8.32 11.62 11.24
C CYS A 91 9.01 10.61 12.19
N PRO A 92 9.71 11.08 13.22
CA PRO A 92 10.51 10.20 14.10
C PRO A 92 9.64 9.21 14.90
N GLU A 93 8.39 9.57 15.15
CA GLU A 93 7.47 8.78 15.97
C GLU A 93 6.13 8.58 15.21
N PRO A 94 6.11 7.81 14.11
CA PRO A 94 4.86 7.54 13.43
C PRO A 94 3.98 6.62 14.26
N ASP A 95 2.69 6.86 14.21
CA ASP A 95 1.67 5.94 14.73
C ASP A 95 1.28 4.90 13.69
N ILE A 96 1.29 5.32 12.41
CA ILE A 96 0.89 4.51 11.28
C ILE A 96 2.04 4.45 10.26
N LEU A 97 2.27 3.24 9.72
CA LEU A 97 3.20 3.01 8.62
C LEU A 97 2.48 2.28 7.49
N VAL A 98 2.41 2.91 6.32
CA VAL A 98 1.91 2.27 5.09
C VAL A 98 3.08 2.10 4.11
N GLY A 99 3.41 0.84 3.83
CA GLY A 99 4.47 0.47 2.89
C GLY A 99 3.87 0.08 1.53
N THR A 100 4.25 0.79 0.47
CA THR A 100 3.99 0.39 -0.91
C THR A 100 5.14 0.79 -1.81
N CYS A 101 5.30 0.11 -2.93
CA CYS A 101 6.32 0.40 -3.92
C CYS A 101 5.80 0.15 -5.35
N THR A 102 6.45 0.73 -6.33
CA THR A 102 6.18 0.42 -7.74
C THR A 102 6.48 -1.06 -8.00
N PRO A 103 5.55 -1.84 -8.54
CA PRO A 103 5.82 -3.23 -8.87
C PRO A 103 6.84 -3.32 -10.02
N PRO A 104 7.69 -4.37 -10.05
CA PRO A 104 8.54 -4.64 -11.19
C PRO A 104 7.68 -4.96 -12.42
N PRO A 105 8.24 -4.83 -13.64
CA PRO A 105 7.57 -5.23 -14.88
C PRO A 105 7.14 -6.70 -14.85
N PHE A 106 6.25 -7.08 -15.77
CA PHE A 106 5.98 -8.49 -16.04
C PHE A 106 7.24 -9.17 -16.59
N THR A 107 7.53 -10.37 -16.13
CA THR A 107 8.68 -11.17 -16.52
C THR A 107 8.18 -12.39 -17.29
N TYR A 108 8.44 -12.42 -18.60
CA TYR A 108 7.97 -13.50 -19.48
C TYR A 108 9.01 -14.63 -19.67
N SER A 109 10.22 -14.44 -19.19
CA SER A 109 11.33 -15.41 -19.31
C SER A 109 12.13 -15.40 -18.02
N TYR A 110 11.93 -16.39 -17.17
CA TYR A 110 12.60 -16.46 -15.87
C TYR A 110 14.12 -16.63 -16.01
N GLU A 111 14.56 -17.27 -17.08
CA GLU A 111 15.99 -17.53 -17.36
C GLU A 111 16.79 -16.25 -17.65
N LYS A 112 16.08 -15.19 -18.06
CA LYS A 112 16.69 -13.90 -18.40
C LYS A 112 16.77 -12.92 -17.24
N VAL A 113 16.18 -13.27 -16.10
CA VAL A 113 16.22 -12.41 -14.91
C VAL A 113 17.61 -12.43 -14.32
N SER A 114 18.25 -11.28 -14.29
CA SER A 114 19.58 -11.11 -13.73
C SER A 114 19.60 -11.13 -12.21
N ALA A 115 20.77 -11.43 -11.64
CA ALA A 115 20.98 -11.31 -10.20
C ALA A 115 20.81 -9.87 -9.69
N GLU A 116 21.08 -8.87 -10.56
CA GLU A 116 20.91 -7.45 -10.22
C GLU A 116 19.43 -7.07 -10.08
N GLU A 117 18.59 -7.45 -11.06
CA GLU A 117 17.13 -7.25 -10.97
C GLU A 117 16.54 -7.90 -9.72
N TRP A 118 17.06 -9.07 -9.30
CA TRP A 118 16.68 -9.69 -8.03
C TRP A 118 17.06 -8.83 -6.82
N ARG A 119 18.31 -8.31 -6.77
CA ARG A 119 18.77 -7.46 -5.65
C ARG A 119 17.94 -6.20 -5.56
N GLU A 120 17.78 -5.46 -6.65
CA GLU A 120 16.96 -4.24 -6.70
C GLU A 120 15.51 -4.50 -6.23
N THR A 121 14.93 -5.61 -6.67
CA THR A 121 13.57 -5.97 -6.27
C THR A 121 13.47 -6.36 -4.80
N LEU A 122 14.45 -7.09 -4.27
CA LEU A 122 14.54 -7.43 -2.84
C LEU A 122 14.72 -6.18 -1.99
N ASP A 123 15.58 -5.25 -2.40
CA ASP A 123 15.82 -4.01 -1.66
C ASP A 123 14.54 -3.18 -1.51
N VAL A 124 13.80 -2.99 -2.59
CA VAL A 124 12.61 -2.14 -2.57
C VAL A 124 11.38 -2.85 -1.98
N SER A 125 11.23 -4.16 -2.20
CA SER A 125 9.98 -4.89 -1.89
C SER A 125 10.02 -5.68 -0.58
N LEU A 126 11.21 -5.94 -0.05
CA LEU A 126 11.40 -6.71 1.19
C LEU A 126 12.24 -5.93 2.20
N LEU A 127 13.50 -5.58 1.87
CA LEU A 127 14.42 -5.01 2.86
C LEU A 127 13.98 -3.63 3.32
N SER A 128 13.55 -2.77 2.40
CA SER A 128 13.04 -1.44 2.76
C SER A 128 11.87 -1.48 3.76
N PRO A 129 10.76 -2.19 3.52
CA PRO A 129 9.69 -2.28 4.51
C PRO A 129 10.11 -2.96 5.83
N VAL A 130 11.03 -3.94 5.79
CA VAL A 130 11.59 -4.55 7.00
C VAL A 130 12.35 -3.51 7.83
N GLU A 131 13.20 -2.69 7.20
CA GLU A 131 13.94 -1.63 7.88
C GLU A 131 13.04 -0.53 8.47
N PHE A 132 11.99 -0.12 7.76
CA PHE A 132 10.98 0.77 8.32
C PHE A 132 10.29 0.18 9.55
N MET A 133 9.88 -1.08 9.49
CA MET A 133 9.28 -1.76 10.64
C MET A 133 10.27 -1.85 11.80
N ARG A 134 11.53 -2.19 11.54
CA ARG A 134 12.59 -2.25 12.54
C ARG A 134 12.81 -0.90 13.23
N ALA A 135 12.76 0.19 12.49
CA ALA A 135 12.95 1.54 13.01
C ALA A 135 11.73 2.07 13.81
N THR A 136 10.50 1.72 13.41
CA THR A 136 9.30 2.35 13.97
C THR A 136 8.62 1.52 15.07
N ILE A 137 8.69 0.20 15.03
CA ILE A 137 8.05 -0.70 16.01
C ILE A 137 8.47 -0.42 17.45
N PRO A 138 9.76 -0.17 17.81
CA PRO A 138 10.13 0.10 19.19
C PRO A 138 9.36 1.27 19.80
N GLY A 139 9.26 2.40 19.12
CA GLY A 139 8.48 3.54 19.57
C GLY A 139 6.97 3.27 19.65
N MET A 140 6.41 2.51 18.69
CA MET A 140 5.02 2.08 18.73
C MET A 140 4.73 1.18 19.96
N VAL A 141 5.65 0.27 20.29
CA VAL A 141 5.55 -0.61 21.47
C VAL A 141 5.59 0.21 22.76
N GLU A 142 6.48 1.19 22.86
CA GLU A 142 6.59 2.08 24.02
C GLU A 142 5.30 2.89 24.25
N ARG A 143 4.74 3.46 23.18
CA ARG A 143 3.47 4.19 23.21
C ARG A 143 2.23 3.28 23.31
N LYS A 144 2.41 1.93 23.25
CA LYS A 144 1.33 0.93 23.30
C LYS A 144 0.28 1.14 22.19
N TRP A 145 0.72 1.62 21.05
CA TRP A 145 -0.12 1.82 19.87
C TRP A 145 0.71 1.86 18.60
N GLY A 146 0.27 1.15 17.58
CA GLY A 146 0.87 1.20 16.25
C GLY A 146 0.05 0.42 15.23
N ARG A 147 0.02 0.92 14.00
CA ARG A 147 -0.64 0.26 12.86
C ARG A 147 0.32 0.22 11.67
N ILE A 148 0.55 -0.97 11.14
CA ILE A 148 1.41 -1.16 9.99
C ILE A 148 0.64 -1.94 8.93
N VAL A 149 0.56 -1.37 7.72
CA VAL A 149 -0.08 -2.00 6.56
C VAL A 149 0.91 -2.07 5.41
N ASN A 150 1.27 -3.29 5.00
CA ASN A 150 2.10 -3.52 3.82
C ASN A 150 1.20 -3.81 2.62
N ILE A 151 1.31 -3.02 1.56
CA ILE A 151 0.63 -3.25 0.29
C ILE A 151 1.54 -4.09 -0.60
N GLY A 152 1.22 -5.36 -0.71
CA GLY A 152 1.96 -6.36 -1.46
C GLY A 152 1.42 -6.60 -2.87
N THR A 153 1.13 -7.85 -3.18
CA THR A 153 0.53 -8.32 -4.45
C THR A 153 -0.22 -9.63 -4.22
N GLY A 154 -1.30 -9.85 -4.95
CA GLY A 154 -2.00 -11.16 -4.96
C GLY A 154 -1.09 -12.32 -5.34
N ALA A 155 -0.05 -12.07 -6.16
CA ALA A 155 0.95 -13.07 -6.53
C ALA A 155 1.81 -13.58 -5.35
N ALA A 156 1.79 -12.91 -4.19
CA ALA A 156 2.43 -13.42 -2.98
C ALA A 156 1.70 -14.65 -2.40
N LYS A 157 0.41 -14.78 -2.67
CA LYS A 157 -0.46 -15.88 -2.21
C LYS A 157 -0.81 -16.83 -3.34
N THR A 158 -1.04 -16.30 -4.53
CA THR A 158 -1.37 -17.05 -5.75
C THR A 158 -0.31 -16.75 -6.82
N PRO A 159 0.83 -17.48 -6.83
CA PRO A 159 1.92 -17.23 -7.77
C PRO A 159 1.48 -17.35 -9.23
N THR A 160 2.01 -16.48 -10.07
CA THR A 160 1.82 -16.52 -11.52
C THR A 160 3.17 -16.44 -12.23
N GLU A 161 3.28 -17.09 -13.39
CA GLU A 161 4.52 -17.18 -14.16
C GLU A 161 5.15 -15.82 -14.53
N VAL A 162 4.28 -14.81 -14.77
CA VAL A 162 4.73 -13.46 -15.19
C VAL A 162 5.06 -12.53 -14.01
N ARG A 163 4.93 -12.98 -12.76
CA ARG A 163 5.14 -12.18 -11.53
C ARG A 163 6.29 -12.68 -10.67
N ILE A 164 7.25 -13.38 -11.24
CA ILE A 164 8.36 -14.00 -10.49
C ILE A 164 9.23 -13.00 -9.74
N LEU A 165 9.45 -11.78 -10.25
CA LEU A 165 10.12 -10.71 -9.50
C LEU A 165 9.21 -10.02 -8.49
N SER A 166 7.90 -10.11 -8.65
CA SER A 166 6.93 -9.40 -7.78
C SER A 166 6.43 -10.27 -6.61
N GLY A 167 6.08 -11.52 -6.89
CA GLY A 167 5.48 -12.44 -5.91
C GLY A 167 6.42 -12.82 -4.77
N PRO A 168 7.57 -13.45 -5.05
CA PRO A 168 8.45 -14.02 -4.01
C PRO A 168 8.94 -13.01 -2.96
N PRO A 169 9.45 -11.81 -3.29
CA PRO A 169 9.88 -10.84 -2.28
C PRO A 169 8.73 -10.39 -1.37
N ARG A 170 7.53 -10.24 -1.93
CA ARG A 170 6.35 -9.83 -1.16
C ARG A 170 5.75 -10.98 -0.35
N ALA A 171 5.90 -12.23 -0.80
CA ALA A 171 5.59 -13.41 0.02
C ALA A 171 6.52 -13.50 1.24
N ALA A 172 7.82 -13.21 1.05
CA ALA A 172 8.77 -13.11 2.15
C ALA A 172 8.40 -12.00 3.13
N LEU A 173 7.99 -10.82 2.64
CA LEU A 173 7.52 -9.72 3.49
C LEU A 173 6.26 -10.11 4.28
N VAL A 174 5.30 -10.79 3.65
CA VAL A 174 4.10 -11.30 4.33
C VAL A 174 4.49 -12.25 5.46
N ASN A 175 5.37 -13.21 5.19
CA ASN A 175 5.84 -14.16 6.21
C ASN A 175 6.51 -13.44 7.39
N TYR A 176 7.43 -12.51 7.11
CA TYR A 176 8.08 -11.67 8.12
C TYR A 176 7.05 -10.88 8.95
N SER A 177 6.11 -10.22 8.29
CA SER A 177 5.06 -9.42 8.93
C SER A 177 4.22 -10.23 9.91
N VAL A 178 3.80 -11.43 9.49
CA VAL A 178 3.02 -12.35 10.34
C VAL A 178 3.84 -12.80 11.56
N ALA A 179 5.11 -13.11 11.38
CA ALA A 179 5.98 -13.53 12.49
C ALA A 179 6.18 -12.40 13.52
N VAL A 180 6.46 -11.18 13.04
CA VAL A 180 6.65 -10.02 13.92
C VAL A 180 5.36 -9.58 14.59
N SER A 181 4.22 -9.61 13.89
CA SER A 181 2.91 -9.23 14.42
C SER A 181 2.56 -9.97 15.71
N LYS A 182 2.83 -11.28 15.76
CA LYS A 182 2.59 -12.12 16.94
C LYS A 182 3.40 -11.68 18.16
N LYS A 183 4.59 -11.14 17.94
CA LYS A 183 5.48 -10.70 19.02
C LYS A 183 5.03 -9.37 19.63
N VAL A 184 4.47 -8.47 18.80
CA VAL A 184 4.18 -7.08 19.18
C VAL A 184 2.71 -6.81 19.49
N ALA A 185 1.80 -7.74 19.13
CA ALA A 185 0.35 -7.60 19.31
C ALA A 185 -0.06 -7.28 20.76
N LYS A 186 0.62 -7.86 21.76
CA LYS A 186 0.38 -7.59 23.19
C LYS A 186 0.60 -6.11 23.59
N HIS A 187 1.26 -5.33 22.75
CA HIS A 187 1.49 -3.91 22.93
C HIS A 187 0.54 -3.05 22.09
N ASN A 188 -0.54 -3.62 21.54
CA ASN A 188 -1.46 -2.95 20.62
C ASN A 188 -0.76 -2.42 19.36
N VAL A 189 0.32 -3.10 18.92
CA VAL A 189 0.97 -2.86 17.64
C VAL A 189 0.48 -3.92 16.66
N VAL A 190 -0.23 -3.49 15.62
CA VAL A 190 -0.92 -4.35 14.66
C VAL A 190 -0.24 -4.24 13.31
N ILE A 191 0.11 -5.39 12.72
CA ILE A 191 0.74 -5.47 11.41
C ILE A 191 -0.13 -6.37 10.53
N ASN A 192 -0.60 -5.83 9.42
CA ASN A 192 -1.39 -6.56 8.42
C ASN A 192 -0.89 -6.28 7.00
N ASN A 193 -1.31 -7.10 6.05
CA ASN A 193 -0.95 -6.97 4.65
C ASN A 193 -2.21 -6.85 3.79
N ILE A 194 -2.14 -6.07 2.72
CA ILE A 194 -3.13 -6.05 1.65
C ILE A 194 -2.46 -6.57 0.39
N LEU A 195 -3.09 -7.55 -0.26
CA LEU A 195 -2.56 -8.23 -1.43
C LEU A 195 -3.46 -7.93 -2.65
N PRO A 196 -3.20 -6.80 -3.34
CA PRO A 196 -4.04 -6.39 -4.45
C PRO A 196 -3.82 -7.22 -5.71
N GLY A 197 -4.89 -7.39 -6.47
CA GLY A 197 -4.87 -7.74 -7.89
C GLY A 197 -4.65 -6.50 -8.76
N MET A 198 -5.32 -6.46 -9.91
CA MET A 198 -5.23 -5.32 -10.83
C MET A 198 -6.13 -4.17 -10.39
N HIS A 199 -5.52 -2.99 -10.26
CA HIS A 199 -6.19 -1.75 -9.87
C HIS A 199 -5.88 -0.64 -10.86
N HIS A 200 -6.82 0.27 -11.08
CA HIS A 200 -6.59 1.48 -11.86
C HIS A 200 -5.57 2.37 -11.14
N THR A 201 -4.37 2.45 -11.71
CA THR A 201 -3.29 3.34 -11.26
C THR A 201 -2.74 4.13 -12.43
N ALA A 202 -2.03 5.22 -12.18
CA ALA A 202 -1.42 6.01 -13.27
C ALA A 202 -0.53 5.13 -14.17
N SER A 203 0.31 4.27 -13.60
CA SER A 203 1.20 3.40 -14.40
C SER A 203 0.43 2.33 -15.20
N ILE A 204 -0.69 1.85 -14.70
CA ILE A 204 -1.59 0.96 -15.44
C ILE A 204 -2.23 1.74 -16.59
N LYS A 205 -2.73 2.95 -16.31
CA LYS A 205 -3.32 3.80 -17.35
C LYS A 205 -2.33 4.10 -18.48
N ASP A 206 -1.12 4.52 -18.13
CA ASP A 206 -0.07 4.82 -19.11
C ASP A 206 0.28 3.58 -19.97
N ARG A 207 0.44 2.42 -19.31
CA ARG A 207 0.74 1.16 -19.99
C ARG A 207 -0.36 0.75 -20.96
N TYR A 208 -1.62 0.78 -20.53
CA TYR A 208 -2.73 0.31 -21.35
C TYR A 208 -3.16 1.33 -22.42
N ASN A 209 -2.93 2.63 -22.21
CA ASN A 209 -3.03 3.62 -23.28
C ASN A 209 -2.02 3.35 -24.41
N LYS A 210 -0.75 3.07 -24.03
CA LYS A 210 0.28 2.73 -25.02
C LYS A 210 -0.08 1.44 -25.79
N LEU A 211 -0.57 0.42 -25.09
CA LEU A 211 -1.02 -0.82 -25.70
C LEU A 211 -2.21 -0.60 -26.64
N ALA A 212 -3.14 0.27 -26.26
CA ALA A 212 -4.28 0.65 -27.09
C ALA A 212 -3.85 1.36 -28.38
N GLU A 213 -2.87 2.30 -28.28
CA GLU A 213 -2.27 2.93 -29.46
C GLU A 213 -1.60 1.91 -30.38
N GLU A 214 -0.81 0.97 -29.85
CA GLU A 214 -0.13 -0.08 -30.60
C GLU A 214 -1.12 -1.03 -31.32
N ASN A 215 -2.27 -1.31 -30.70
CA ASN A 215 -3.29 -2.26 -31.21
C ASN A 215 -4.41 -1.58 -32.01
N GLY A 216 -4.48 -0.25 -32.06
CA GLY A 216 -5.58 0.48 -32.69
C GLY A 216 -6.91 0.32 -31.96
N THR A 217 -6.88 0.23 -30.63
CA THR A 217 -8.03 -0.01 -29.74
C THR A 217 -8.18 1.13 -28.71
N SER A 218 -9.16 1.03 -27.79
CA SER A 218 -9.30 1.95 -26.66
C SER A 218 -8.69 1.35 -25.37
N TYR A 219 -8.45 2.23 -24.38
CA TYR A 219 -8.03 1.81 -23.06
C TYR A 219 -9.01 0.81 -22.43
N GLU A 220 -10.30 1.07 -22.57
CA GLU A 220 -11.37 0.24 -22.03
C GLU A 220 -11.38 -1.15 -22.67
N GLU A 221 -11.17 -1.24 -23.98
CA GLU A 221 -11.08 -2.52 -24.69
C GLU A 221 -9.87 -3.35 -24.24
N GLU A 222 -8.71 -2.71 -24.04
CA GLU A 222 -7.51 -3.42 -23.56
C GLU A 222 -7.69 -3.90 -22.10
N ILE A 223 -8.34 -3.11 -21.24
CA ILE A 223 -8.70 -3.55 -19.88
C ILE A 223 -9.68 -4.73 -19.95
N GLN A 224 -10.70 -4.67 -20.81
CA GLN A 224 -11.68 -5.74 -20.94
C GLN A 224 -11.04 -7.03 -21.45
N LYS A 225 -10.16 -6.97 -22.44
CA LYS A 225 -9.36 -8.11 -22.91
C LYS A 225 -8.56 -8.75 -21.76
N PHE A 226 -7.90 -7.92 -20.92
CA PHE A 226 -7.19 -8.44 -19.77
C PHE A 226 -8.13 -9.12 -18.78
N VAL A 227 -9.25 -8.49 -18.44
CA VAL A 227 -10.27 -9.03 -17.52
C VAL A 227 -10.78 -10.38 -17.99
N GLU A 228 -11.02 -10.56 -19.29
CA GLU A 228 -11.48 -11.80 -19.89
C GLU A 228 -10.39 -12.89 -19.90
N ASN A 229 -9.18 -12.53 -20.33
CA ASN A 229 -8.05 -13.46 -20.40
C ASN A 229 -7.67 -14.00 -19.01
N TRP A 230 -7.71 -13.16 -18.00
CA TRP A 230 -7.41 -13.53 -16.61
C TRP A 230 -8.65 -14.02 -15.86
N ARG A 231 -9.80 -14.05 -16.51
CA ARG A 231 -11.08 -14.52 -15.96
C ARG A 231 -11.40 -13.89 -14.61
N ILE A 232 -11.20 -12.55 -14.49
CA ILE A 232 -11.48 -11.83 -13.24
C ILE A 232 -12.98 -11.90 -12.96
N PRO A 233 -13.45 -12.52 -11.87
CA PRO A 233 -14.88 -12.69 -11.59
C PRO A 233 -15.63 -11.36 -11.47
N ALA A 234 -15.00 -10.34 -10.86
CA ALA A 234 -15.60 -9.00 -10.71
C ALA A 234 -15.78 -8.23 -12.04
N LYS A 235 -15.25 -8.73 -13.16
CA LYS A 235 -15.35 -8.15 -14.51
C LYS A 235 -14.82 -6.72 -14.63
N LYS A 236 -13.94 -6.29 -13.74
CA LYS A 236 -13.32 -4.94 -13.71
C LYS A 236 -12.00 -4.96 -12.96
N PHE A 237 -11.21 -3.90 -13.12
CA PHE A 237 -10.11 -3.57 -12.21
C PHE A 237 -10.64 -2.91 -10.93
N GLY A 238 -9.90 -3.03 -9.83
CA GLY A 238 -10.20 -2.34 -8.59
C GLY A 238 -9.88 -0.85 -8.66
N SER A 239 -10.43 -0.09 -7.74
CA SER A 239 -10.10 1.33 -7.51
C SER A 239 -8.99 1.46 -6.47
N SER A 240 -8.08 2.42 -6.65
CA SER A 240 -7.07 2.77 -5.64
C SER A 240 -7.70 3.37 -4.38
N ASP A 241 -8.84 4.05 -4.52
CA ASP A 241 -9.58 4.65 -3.40
C ASP A 241 -10.28 3.58 -2.57
N ASP A 242 -10.90 2.58 -3.23
CA ASP A 242 -11.49 1.43 -2.54
C ASP A 242 -10.45 0.68 -1.71
N LEU A 243 -9.26 0.47 -2.26
CA LEU A 243 -8.16 -0.14 -1.52
C LEU A 243 -7.71 0.75 -0.34
N GLY A 244 -7.66 2.06 -0.55
CA GLY A 244 -7.35 3.03 0.50
C GLY A 244 -8.29 2.94 1.70
N ALA A 245 -9.59 2.73 1.47
CA ALA A 245 -10.57 2.54 2.53
C ALA A 245 -10.24 1.30 3.41
N PHE A 246 -9.79 0.19 2.81
CA PHE A 246 -9.32 -0.98 3.57
C PHE A 246 -8.03 -0.70 4.34
N VAL A 247 -7.13 0.14 3.81
CA VAL A 247 -5.93 0.59 4.55
C VAL A 247 -6.34 1.38 5.78
N ALA A 248 -7.25 2.35 5.66
CA ALA A 248 -7.75 3.13 6.79
C ALA A 248 -8.43 2.23 7.84
N MET A 249 -9.25 1.26 7.41
CA MET A 249 -9.87 0.27 8.30
C MET A 249 -8.82 -0.57 9.05
N PHE A 250 -7.76 -1.04 8.38
CA PHE A 250 -6.68 -1.80 9.05
C PHE A 250 -5.83 -0.93 9.98
N CYS A 251 -5.85 0.38 9.81
CA CYS A 251 -5.21 1.34 10.71
C CYS A 251 -6.12 1.77 11.88
N SER A 252 -7.40 1.38 11.91
CA SER A 252 -8.39 1.79 12.89
C SER A 252 -8.21 1.15 14.28
N GLU A 253 -8.92 1.69 15.27
CA GLU A 253 -9.05 1.04 16.58
C GLU A 253 -9.81 -0.30 16.49
N GLN A 254 -10.77 -0.42 15.56
CA GLN A 254 -11.54 -1.63 15.32
C GLN A 254 -10.67 -2.80 14.84
N ALA A 255 -9.54 -2.50 14.21
CA ALA A 255 -8.60 -3.51 13.73
C ALA A 255 -7.68 -4.09 14.82
N SER A 256 -7.82 -3.68 16.09
CA SER A 256 -6.93 -4.08 17.19
C SER A 256 -6.85 -5.59 17.41
N TYR A 257 -7.86 -6.35 16.98
CA TYR A 257 -7.89 -7.83 17.06
C TYR A 257 -7.61 -8.53 15.72
N VAL A 258 -7.32 -7.78 14.66
CA VAL A 258 -6.97 -8.30 13.32
C VAL A 258 -5.45 -8.34 13.23
N ILE A 259 -4.84 -9.48 13.57
CA ILE A 259 -3.38 -9.60 13.75
C ILE A 259 -2.76 -10.50 12.68
N GLY A 260 -1.79 -9.97 11.94
CA GLY A 260 -1.00 -10.73 10.98
C GLY A 260 -1.80 -11.24 9.77
N GLN A 261 -2.88 -10.56 9.44
CA GLN A 261 -3.74 -10.98 8.33
C GLN A 261 -3.23 -10.48 6.99
N SER A 262 -3.58 -11.21 5.94
CA SER A 262 -3.27 -10.87 4.56
C SER A 262 -4.55 -10.88 3.74
N LEU A 263 -5.13 -9.68 3.57
CA LEU A 263 -6.38 -9.49 2.82
C LEU A 263 -6.08 -9.41 1.32
N VAL A 264 -6.65 -10.33 0.56
CA VAL A 264 -6.61 -10.29 -0.90
C VAL A 264 -7.73 -9.38 -1.41
N ILE A 265 -7.38 -8.39 -2.25
CA ILE A 265 -8.33 -7.48 -2.93
C ILE A 265 -8.04 -7.56 -4.42
N ASP A 266 -8.58 -8.56 -5.11
CA ASP A 266 -8.21 -8.91 -6.49
C ASP A 266 -9.38 -9.17 -7.43
N GLY A 267 -10.60 -8.87 -7.02
CA GLY A 267 -11.79 -9.14 -7.82
C GLY A 267 -12.14 -10.61 -7.94
N GLY A 268 -11.60 -11.47 -7.07
CA GLY A 268 -11.87 -12.90 -7.03
C GLY A 268 -10.98 -13.74 -7.96
N ILE A 269 -9.87 -13.18 -8.47
CA ILE A 269 -8.94 -13.91 -9.35
C ILE A 269 -8.16 -15.01 -8.63
N GLY A 270 -7.91 -14.84 -7.33
CA GLY A 270 -7.20 -15.83 -6.51
C GLY A 270 -8.06 -17.05 -6.21
N ASN A 271 -7.50 -18.24 -6.40
CA ASN A 271 -8.18 -19.52 -6.21
C ASN A 271 -7.81 -20.20 -4.90
N THR A 272 -7.70 -19.45 -3.81
CA THR A 272 -7.34 -20.03 -2.51
C THR A 272 -8.44 -19.78 -1.49
N THR A 273 -8.73 -20.79 -0.67
CA THR A 273 -9.60 -20.67 0.50
C THR A 273 -8.86 -20.16 1.74
N PHE A 274 -7.52 -20.27 1.75
CA PHE A 274 -6.64 -19.90 2.85
C PHE A 274 -5.51 -19.01 2.41
#